data_cc82e6a9d61e990e6cb6379acf1dbd5f
#
_entry.id   cc82e6a9d61e990e6cb6379acf1dbd5f
#
_cell.length_a   1.000
_cell.length_b   1.000
_cell.length_c   1.000
_cell.angle_alpha   90.00
_cell.angle_beta   90.00
_cell.angle_gamma   90.00
#
_symmetry.space_group_name_H-M   'P 1'
#
loop_
_entity.id
_entity.type
_entity.pdbx_description
1 polymer ?
#
loop_
_entity_poly.entity_id
_entity_poly.type
_entity_poly.pdbx_seq_one_letter_code
_entity_poly.pdbx_strand_id
1 'polypeptide(L)'
;MAFDKFIDQINLIDDNDVEFMEFKDRELLNIKFNLDNKIENICFKFVDYNIINVNYDYFLDFNKINIKIDFDLLKSNIKSCDFLPLIFAVNMKNAPSSYLRHVYVLILNNKEKKAILFNTYKNLDTLAINLSKVIIKNLDLKYSIIKSSKQIDKMEKILCCLPASFLYIYSYIKFNMKIDDFLSFFENKTLKFNIYTMNKFVKFLEK
;
A
#
# COMPACT_ATOMS: atom_id res chain seq x y z
N MET A 1 -18.70 11.07 -6.59
CA MET A 1 -17.60 10.63 -7.49
C MET A 1 -17.68 9.13 -7.73
N ALA A 2 -16.98 8.58 -8.75
CA ALA A 2 -17.00 7.12 -9.02
C ALA A 2 -16.50 6.28 -7.83
N PHE A 3 -15.54 6.81 -7.07
CA PHE A 3 -15.02 6.18 -5.88
C PHE A 3 -16.07 6.08 -4.76
N ASP A 4 -16.84 7.13 -4.49
CA ASP A 4 -17.89 7.10 -3.46
C ASP A 4 -18.93 6.01 -3.77
N LYS A 5 -19.38 5.94 -5.03
CA LYS A 5 -20.31 4.89 -5.49
C LYS A 5 -19.73 3.49 -5.34
N PHE A 6 -18.44 3.33 -5.58
CA PHE A 6 -17.74 2.06 -5.39
C PHE A 6 -17.70 1.67 -3.90
N ILE A 7 -17.39 2.60 -3.01
CA ILE A 7 -17.42 2.36 -1.56
C ILE A 7 -18.83 2.01 -1.08
N ASP A 8 -19.84 2.70 -1.60
CA ASP A 8 -21.25 2.37 -1.29
C ASP A 8 -21.59 0.94 -1.75
N GLN A 9 -21.18 0.53 -2.96
CA GLN A 9 -21.38 -0.82 -3.47
C GLN A 9 -20.65 -1.87 -2.62
N ILE A 10 -19.41 -1.61 -2.21
CA ILE A 10 -18.66 -2.51 -1.30
C ILE A 10 -19.42 -2.66 0.02
N ASN A 11 -19.93 -1.57 0.57
CA ASN A 11 -20.62 -1.58 1.85
C ASN A 11 -22.00 -2.27 1.80
N LEU A 12 -22.56 -2.53 0.60
CA LEU A 12 -23.76 -3.34 0.40
C LEU A 12 -23.48 -4.86 0.37
N ILE A 13 -22.22 -5.29 0.32
CA ILE A 13 -21.87 -6.71 0.38
C ILE A 13 -22.34 -7.27 1.73
N ASP A 14 -23.20 -8.29 1.68
CA ASP A 14 -23.83 -8.87 2.85
C ASP A 14 -22.79 -9.56 3.76
N ASP A 15 -22.89 -9.32 5.06
CA ASP A 15 -21.89 -9.70 6.06
C ASP A 15 -22.52 -10.39 7.22
N ASN A 16 -22.68 -11.69 7.12
CA ASN A 16 -23.04 -12.46 8.31
C ASN A 16 -21.84 -12.72 9.24
N ASP A 17 -20.58 -12.44 8.81
CA ASP A 17 -19.36 -12.79 9.53
C ASP A 17 -18.22 -11.79 9.35
N VAL A 18 -18.40 -10.52 9.76
CA VAL A 18 -17.24 -9.60 9.83
C VAL A 18 -16.57 -9.69 11.19
N GLU A 19 -15.79 -10.72 11.39
CA GLU A 19 -14.75 -10.70 12.42
C GLU A 19 -13.57 -9.85 11.99
N PHE A 20 -12.92 -9.23 12.96
CA PHE A 20 -11.70 -8.47 12.78
C PHE A 20 -10.59 -9.42 12.29
N MET A 21 -10.25 -9.39 11.00
CA MET A 21 -9.21 -10.25 10.46
C MET A 21 -7.84 -9.72 10.82
N GLU A 22 -7.09 -10.45 11.65
CA GLU A 22 -5.64 -10.35 11.67
C GLU A 22 -5.09 -11.02 10.42
N PHE A 23 -4.59 -10.25 9.47
CA PHE A 23 -4.03 -10.79 8.24
C PHE A 23 -2.69 -11.51 8.49
N LYS A 24 -2.65 -12.81 8.22
CA LYS A 24 -1.42 -13.59 8.19
C LYS A 24 -0.73 -13.46 6.82
N ASP A 25 0.58 -13.68 6.76
CA ASP A 25 1.37 -13.50 5.53
C ASP A 25 0.82 -14.28 4.30
N ARG A 26 0.18 -15.43 4.51
CA ARG A 26 -0.45 -16.21 3.43
C ARG A 26 -1.72 -15.56 2.86
N GLU A 27 -2.47 -14.86 3.67
CA GLU A 27 -3.68 -14.14 3.25
C GLU A 27 -3.33 -12.91 2.41
N LEU A 28 -2.17 -12.28 2.69
CA LEU A 28 -1.58 -11.25 1.85
C LEU A 28 -1.41 -11.67 0.39
N LEU A 29 -0.95 -12.89 0.18
CA LEU A 29 -0.69 -13.42 -1.14
C LEU A 29 -2.00 -13.60 -1.92
N ASN A 30 -3.04 -14.11 -1.27
CA ASN A 30 -4.35 -14.30 -1.88
C ASN A 30 -5.01 -12.97 -2.28
N ILE A 31 -4.95 -11.96 -1.39
CA ILE A 31 -5.47 -10.62 -1.67
C ILE A 31 -4.77 -10.03 -2.90
N LYS A 32 -3.47 -10.19 -3.02
CA LYS A 32 -2.68 -9.71 -4.15
C LYS A 32 -3.09 -10.37 -5.47
N PHE A 33 -3.26 -11.69 -5.51
CA PHE A 33 -3.74 -12.40 -6.69
C PHE A 33 -5.13 -11.92 -7.12
N ASN A 34 -6.01 -11.77 -6.16
CA ASN A 34 -7.36 -11.31 -6.42
C ASN A 34 -7.38 -9.86 -6.93
N LEU A 35 -6.50 -9.02 -6.44
CA LEU A 35 -6.34 -7.66 -6.95
C LEU A 35 -5.87 -7.64 -8.42
N ASP A 36 -4.94 -8.52 -8.79
CA ASP A 36 -4.46 -8.66 -10.18
C ASP A 36 -5.60 -9.03 -11.13
N ASN A 37 -6.49 -9.92 -10.70
CA ASN A 37 -7.66 -10.33 -11.47
C ASN A 37 -8.71 -9.21 -11.63
N LYS A 38 -8.74 -8.22 -10.73
CA LYS A 38 -9.70 -7.10 -10.74
C LYS A 38 -9.20 -5.86 -11.48
N ILE A 39 -7.91 -5.78 -11.74
CA ILE A 39 -7.29 -4.62 -12.38
C ILE A 39 -6.51 -5.07 -13.61
N GLU A 40 -6.92 -4.58 -14.78
CA GLU A 40 -6.18 -4.76 -16.03
C GLU A 40 -4.91 -3.89 -16.03
N ASN A 41 -3.86 -4.34 -16.75
CA ASN A 41 -2.60 -3.61 -16.97
C ASN A 41 -1.75 -3.34 -15.71
N ILE A 42 -1.99 -4.11 -14.65
CA ILE A 42 -1.15 -4.11 -13.46
C ILE A 42 -0.23 -5.34 -13.48
N CYS A 43 1.03 -5.15 -13.15
CA CYS A 43 1.97 -6.26 -13.08
C CYS A 43 2.19 -6.76 -11.66
N PHE A 44 1.19 -7.40 -11.12
CA PHE A 44 1.35 -8.20 -9.91
C PHE A 44 1.87 -9.62 -10.16
N LYS A 45 2.47 -9.88 -11.29
CA LYS A 45 2.72 -11.27 -11.75
C LYS A 45 3.56 -12.12 -10.81
N PHE A 46 4.22 -11.56 -9.81
CA PHE A 46 5.07 -12.35 -8.92
C PHE A 46 4.91 -11.94 -7.47
N VAL A 47 4.46 -12.88 -6.73
CA VAL A 47 4.09 -12.84 -5.34
C VAL A 47 5.24 -12.35 -4.45
N ASP A 48 6.46 -12.82 -4.70
CA ASP A 48 7.58 -12.59 -3.77
C ASP A 48 8.32 -11.26 -4.00
N TYR A 49 8.17 -10.65 -5.15
CA TYR A 49 8.96 -9.48 -5.54
C TYR A 49 8.34 -8.14 -5.17
N ASN A 50 7.01 -8.09 -5.12
CA ASN A 50 6.32 -6.86 -4.82
C ASN A 50 6.11 -6.66 -3.30
N ILE A 51 6.42 -7.67 -2.49
CA ILE A 51 6.45 -7.55 -1.03
C ILE A 51 7.90 -7.52 -0.58
N ILE A 52 8.34 -6.37 -0.14
CA ILE A 52 9.71 -6.12 0.27
C ILE A 52 9.73 -6.09 1.80
N ASN A 53 10.40 -7.06 2.40
CA ASN A 53 10.58 -7.10 3.84
C ASN A 53 11.72 -6.17 4.26
N VAL A 54 11.42 -5.20 5.11
CA VAL A 54 12.38 -4.25 5.66
C VAL A 54 12.51 -4.49 7.15
N ASN A 55 13.69 -4.92 7.58
CA ASN A 55 14.01 -4.97 9.01
C ASN A 55 14.61 -3.63 9.41
N TYR A 56 13.88 -2.90 10.23
CA TYR A 56 14.26 -1.58 10.72
C TYR A 56 14.40 -1.59 12.24
N ASP A 57 15.54 -1.14 12.72
CA ASP A 57 15.72 -0.88 14.15
C ASP A 57 15.35 0.59 14.40
N TYR A 58 14.35 0.82 15.23
CA TYR A 58 13.81 2.14 15.50
C TYR A 58 14.85 3.14 16.06
N PHE A 59 15.91 2.62 16.68
CA PHE A 59 16.99 3.42 17.29
C PHE A 59 18.26 3.51 16.41
N LEU A 60 18.30 2.84 15.24
CA LEU A 60 19.47 2.86 14.38
C LEU A 60 19.32 3.84 13.21
N ASP A 61 20.47 4.34 12.77
CA ASP A 61 20.59 5.24 11.64
C ASP A 61 20.03 4.58 10.34
N PHE A 62 19.23 5.36 9.60
CA PHE A 62 18.59 4.99 8.33
C PHE A 62 19.57 4.47 7.26
N ASN A 63 20.86 4.72 7.41
CA ASN A 63 21.90 4.31 6.46
C ASN A 63 22.26 2.81 6.55
N LYS A 64 21.73 2.07 7.52
CA LYS A 64 22.04 0.65 7.76
C LYS A 64 20.92 -0.32 7.40
N ILE A 65 19.99 0.10 6.57
CA ILE A 65 18.87 -0.74 6.16
C ILE A 65 19.35 -1.75 5.13
N ASN A 66 19.33 -3.03 5.50
CA ASN A 66 19.65 -4.11 4.58
C ASN A 66 18.37 -4.55 3.86
N ILE A 67 18.25 -4.19 2.58
CA ILE A 67 17.12 -4.56 1.75
C ILE A 67 17.61 -5.52 0.68
N LYS A 68 17.01 -6.70 0.63
CA LYS A 68 17.22 -7.64 -0.47
C LYS A 68 16.15 -7.38 -1.54
N ILE A 69 16.53 -6.72 -2.61
CA ILE A 69 15.70 -6.46 -3.77
C ILE A 69 16.41 -6.98 -5.01
N ASP A 70 15.73 -7.80 -5.79
CA ASP A 70 16.17 -8.16 -7.13
C ASP A 70 15.81 -7.03 -8.10
N PHE A 71 16.76 -6.12 -8.31
CA PHE A 71 16.56 -4.96 -9.19
C PHE A 71 16.47 -5.34 -10.66
N ASP A 72 17.11 -6.42 -11.11
CA ASP A 72 17.07 -6.84 -12.52
C ASP A 72 15.67 -7.37 -12.86
N LEU A 73 15.09 -8.12 -11.94
CA LEU A 73 13.72 -8.57 -12.07
C LEU A 73 12.71 -7.41 -12.03
N LEU A 74 12.91 -6.44 -11.13
CA LEU A 74 12.07 -5.24 -11.12
C LEU A 74 12.19 -4.44 -12.42
N LYS A 75 13.39 -4.31 -12.99
CA LYS A 75 13.62 -3.65 -14.28
C LYS A 75 12.89 -4.35 -15.44
N SER A 76 12.87 -5.68 -15.44
CA SER A 76 12.15 -6.45 -16.46
C SER A 76 10.63 -6.23 -16.35
N ASN A 77 10.10 -6.25 -15.13
CA ASN A 77 8.67 -6.06 -14.88
C ASN A 77 8.20 -4.65 -15.22
N ILE A 78 8.98 -3.63 -14.86
CA ILE A 78 8.63 -2.23 -15.15
C ILE A 78 8.44 -1.95 -16.64
N LYS A 79 9.21 -2.61 -17.50
CA LYS A 79 9.12 -2.43 -18.96
C LYS A 79 7.82 -2.98 -19.55
N SER A 80 7.19 -3.92 -18.88
CA SER A 80 6.00 -4.64 -19.38
C SER A 80 4.69 -4.14 -18.78
N CYS A 81 4.73 -3.21 -17.81
CA CYS A 81 3.56 -2.84 -17.02
C CYS A 81 3.31 -1.34 -17.01
N ASP A 82 2.04 -0.96 -17.03
CA ASP A 82 1.63 0.44 -16.83
C ASP A 82 1.83 0.87 -15.36
N PHE A 83 1.50 -0.05 -14.44
CA PHE A 83 1.61 0.18 -13.01
C PHE A 83 2.34 -0.99 -12.35
N LEU A 84 3.30 -0.68 -11.50
CA LEU A 84 4.01 -1.65 -10.66
C LEU A 84 3.94 -1.23 -9.19
N PRO A 85 2.99 -1.75 -8.41
CA PRO A 85 2.97 -1.55 -6.98
C PRO A 85 4.04 -2.39 -6.28
N LEU A 86 4.81 -1.74 -5.44
CA LEU A 86 5.78 -2.35 -4.54
C LEU A 86 5.27 -2.20 -3.11
N ILE A 87 5.06 -3.32 -2.44
CA ILE A 87 4.54 -3.36 -1.07
C ILE A 87 5.70 -3.62 -0.12
N PHE A 88 5.85 -2.74 0.85
CA PHE A 88 6.90 -2.81 1.85
C PHE A 88 6.29 -3.24 3.18
N ALA A 89 6.68 -4.42 3.66
CA ALA A 89 6.39 -4.86 5.01
C ALA A 89 7.58 -4.50 5.90
N VAL A 90 7.39 -3.53 6.78
CA VAL A 90 8.42 -3.05 7.69
C VAL A 90 8.28 -3.76 9.03
N ASN A 91 9.32 -4.53 9.39
CA ASN A 91 9.44 -5.10 10.73
C ASN A 91 10.30 -4.16 11.58
N MET A 92 9.71 -3.55 12.59
CA MET A 92 10.40 -2.64 13.50
C MET A 92 10.90 -3.41 14.72
N LYS A 93 12.22 -3.53 14.86
CA LYS A 93 12.83 -4.02 16.09
C LYS A 93 12.86 -2.88 17.12
N ASN A 94 12.71 -3.24 18.39
CA ASN A 94 12.80 -2.30 19.52
C ASN A 94 11.76 -1.15 19.50
N ALA A 95 10.73 -1.25 18.67
CA ALA A 95 9.62 -0.31 18.72
C ALA A 95 8.73 -0.56 19.94
N PRO A 96 8.04 0.47 20.46
CA PRO A 96 6.98 0.27 21.44
C PRO A 96 5.99 -0.79 20.94
N SER A 97 5.54 -1.66 21.82
CA SER A 97 4.81 -2.93 21.50
C SER A 97 3.63 -2.84 20.52
N SER A 98 3.08 -1.67 20.30
CA SER A 98 1.96 -1.43 19.37
C SER A 98 2.34 -1.28 17.90
N TYR A 99 3.65 -1.27 17.53
CA TYR A 99 4.11 -0.91 16.18
C TYR A 99 5.18 -1.84 15.62
N LEU A 100 5.08 -3.13 15.89
CA LEU A 100 6.08 -4.11 15.46
C LEU A 100 6.09 -4.34 13.94
N ARG A 101 4.99 -4.07 13.25
CA ARG A 101 4.86 -4.25 11.79
C ARG A 101 4.06 -3.12 11.17
N HIS A 102 4.53 -2.65 10.03
CA HIS A 102 3.81 -1.65 9.23
C HIS A 102 3.93 -1.98 7.74
N VAL A 103 2.91 -1.59 6.97
CA VAL A 103 2.89 -1.75 5.52
C VAL A 103 2.71 -0.39 4.87
N TYR A 104 3.54 -0.10 3.87
CA TYR A 104 3.34 1.02 2.95
C TYR A 104 3.55 0.57 1.50
N VAL A 105 3.15 1.42 0.56
CA VAL A 105 3.18 1.10 -0.87
C VAL A 105 3.86 2.19 -1.66
N LEU A 106 4.68 1.79 -2.64
CA LEU A 106 5.19 2.63 -3.70
C LEU A 106 4.61 2.14 -5.04
N ILE A 107 3.73 2.92 -5.66
CA ILE A 107 3.20 2.58 -6.98
C ILE A 107 4.05 3.29 -8.04
N LEU A 108 4.75 2.52 -8.85
CA LEU A 108 5.46 3.06 -10.02
C LEU A 108 4.48 3.14 -11.19
N ASN A 109 4.11 4.37 -11.56
CA ASN A 109 3.26 4.68 -12.70
C ASN A 109 4.14 4.99 -13.92
N ASN A 110 4.24 4.03 -14.82
CA ASN A 110 5.10 4.14 -16.01
C ASN A 110 4.54 5.09 -17.07
N LYS A 111 3.21 5.24 -17.12
CA LYS A 111 2.56 6.17 -18.06
C LYS A 111 2.90 7.63 -17.74
N GLU A 112 2.80 7.99 -16.46
CA GLU A 112 2.99 9.36 -16.02
C GLU A 112 4.40 9.67 -15.52
N LYS A 113 5.28 8.66 -15.46
CA LYS A 113 6.65 8.77 -14.89
C LYS A 113 6.64 9.30 -13.46
N LYS A 114 5.74 8.74 -12.65
CA LYS A 114 5.53 9.11 -11.25
C LYS A 114 5.67 7.90 -10.33
N ALA A 115 6.14 8.14 -9.14
CA ALA A 115 6.17 7.18 -8.05
C ALA A 115 5.26 7.67 -6.92
N ILE A 116 4.15 6.97 -6.67
CA ILE A 116 3.14 7.36 -5.69
C ILE A 116 3.43 6.63 -4.39
N LEU A 117 3.79 7.36 -3.35
CA LEU A 117 4.09 6.82 -2.04
C LEU A 117 2.88 6.93 -1.11
N PHE A 118 2.23 5.81 -0.80
CA PHE A 118 1.16 5.72 0.18
C PHE A 118 1.67 5.13 1.49
N ASN A 119 1.64 5.92 2.54
CA ASN A 119 2.03 5.55 3.88
C ASN A 119 1.02 6.12 4.88
N THR A 120 0.53 5.30 5.81
CA THR A 120 -0.42 5.71 6.84
C THR A 120 0.25 5.99 8.19
N TYR A 121 1.58 5.89 8.27
CA TYR A 121 2.34 6.08 9.50
C TYR A 121 3.44 7.14 9.35
N LYS A 122 3.20 8.33 9.84
CA LYS A 122 4.08 9.50 9.68
C LYS A 122 5.53 9.25 10.14
N ASN A 123 5.72 8.54 11.25
CA ASN A 123 7.06 8.28 11.78
C ASN A 123 7.94 7.46 10.83
N LEU A 124 7.36 6.77 9.85
CA LEU A 124 8.08 6.04 8.81
C LEU A 124 8.21 6.82 7.50
N ASP A 125 7.72 8.05 7.38
CA ASP A 125 7.79 8.82 6.14
C ASP A 125 9.22 8.99 5.64
N THR A 126 10.16 9.31 6.52
CA THR A 126 11.58 9.49 6.14
C THR A 126 12.16 8.19 5.60
N LEU A 127 11.89 7.06 6.27
CA LEU A 127 12.28 5.73 5.81
C LEU A 127 11.68 5.44 4.43
N ALA A 128 10.36 5.58 4.30
CA ALA A 128 9.63 5.28 3.07
C ALA A 128 10.12 6.13 1.89
N ILE A 129 10.38 7.42 2.11
CA ILE A 129 10.92 8.33 1.08
C ILE A 129 12.34 7.92 0.67
N ASN A 130 13.21 7.61 1.63
CA ASN A 130 14.59 7.24 1.35
C ASN A 130 14.66 5.91 0.58
N LEU A 131 13.86 4.90 0.98
CA LEU A 131 13.75 3.65 0.26
C LEU A 131 13.22 3.86 -1.16
N SER A 132 12.20 4.69 -1.32
CA SER A 132 11.67 5.02 -2.64
C SER A 132 12.72 5.65 -3.55
N LYS A 133 13.53 6.57 -3.02
CA LYS A 133 14.66 7.18 -3.77
C LYS A 133 15.71 6.14 -4.18
N VAL A 134 16.06 5.23 -3.27
CA VAL A 134 17.01 4.15 -3.56
C VAL A 134 16.49 3.26 -4.69
N ILE A 135 15.21 2.88 -4.64
CA ILE A 135 14.60 2.04 -5.68
C ILE A 135 14.59 2.76 -7.03
N ILE A 136 14.09 4.00 -7.06
CA ILE A 136 14.02 4.79 -8.29
C ILE A 136 15.41 4.95 -8.91
N LYS A 137 16.43 5.23 -8.09
CA LYS A 137 17.83 5.34 -8.52
C LYS A 137 18.38 4.03 -9.10
N ASN A 138 18.19 2.90 -8.40
CA ASN A 138 18.71 1.60 -8.86
C ASN A 138 17.98 1.07 -10.09
N LEU A 139 16.73 1.47 -10.29
CA LEU A 139 15.96 1.16 -11.51
C LEU A 139 16.28 2.12 -12.66
N ASP A 140 17.14 3.11 -12.46
CA ASP A 140 17.46 4.18 -13.43
C ASP A 140 16.21 4.91 -13.95
N LEU A 141 15.28 5.21 -13.04
CA LEU A 141 14.03 5.87 -13.37
C LEU A 141 14.12 7.37 -13.07
N LYS A 142 13.61 8.18 -14.00
CA LYS A 142 13.45 9.64 -13.82
C LYS A 142 12.04 9.96 -13.34
N TYR A 143 11.63 9.41 -12.17
CA TYR A 143 10.29 9.59 -11.63
C TYR A 143 10.30 10.63 -10.49
N SER A 144 9.24 11.45 -10.46
CA SER A 144 8.95 12.29 -9.30
C SER A 144 8.21 11.47 -8.23
N ILE A 145 8.61 11.61 -6.97
CA ILE A 145 7.90 10.99 -5.85
C ILE A 145 6.75 11.91 -5.42
N ILE A 146 5.54 11.38 -5.48
CA ILE A 146 4.33 12.03 -4.96
C ILE A 146 3.94 11.32 -3.67
N LYS A 147 3.83 12.10 -2.61
CA LYS A 147 3.35 11.64 -1.30
C LYS A 147 2.23 12.54 -0.82
N SER A 148 1.52 12.13 0.22
CA SER A 148 0.53 12.99 0.85
C SER A 148 1.15 14.29 1.35
N SER A 149 0.45 15.39 1.11
CA SER A 149 0.75 16.69 1.72
C SER A 149 0.21 16.79 3.15
N LYS A 150 -0.73 15.91 3.51
CA LYS A 150 -1.37 15.88 4.81
C LYS A 150 -0.47 15.28 5.88
N GLN A 151 -0.46 15.89 7.06
CA GLN A 151 0.14 15.30 8.25
C GLN A 151 -0.82 14.24 8.82
N ILE A 152 -0.42 12.98 8.75
CA ILE A 152 -1.29 11.83 9.08
C ILE A 152 -1.00 11.33 10.50
N ASP A 153 -1.02 12.22 11.49
CA ASP A 153 -0.75 11.83 12.88
C ASP A 153 -1.80 10.89 13.50
N LYS A 154 -2.98 10.81 12.87
CA LYS A 154 -4.13 10.03 13.38
C LYS A 154 -4.52 8.83 12.51
N MET A 155 -3.97 8.70 11.30
CA MET A 155 -4.46 7.69 10.33
C MET A 155 -4.19 6.26 10.76
N GLU A 156 -3.16 6.01 11.55
CA GLU A 156 -2.90 4.68 12.15
C GLU A 156 -4.07 4.14 12.96
N LYS A 157 -4.80 5.05 13.60
CA LYS A 157 -5.99 4.71 14.38
C LYS A 157 -7.25 4.56 13.53
N ILE A 158 -7.18 4.99 12.27
CA ILE A 158 -8.33 5.10 11.37
C ILE A 158 -8.29 4.02 10.29
N LEU A 159 -7.09 3.60 9.85
CA LEU A 159 -6.92 2.66 8.76
C LEU A 159 -5.98 1.51 9.14
N CYS A 160 -6.44 0.28 8.91
CA CYS A 160 -5.54 -0.88 8.91
C CYS A 160 -4.58 -0.75 7.73
N CYS A 161 -3.27 -0.65 7.99
CA CYS A 161 -2.26 -0.29 6.98
C CYS A 161 -2.29 -1.19 5.73
N LEU A 162 -2.52 -2.48 5.90
CA LEU A 162 -2.49 -3.45 4.82
C LEU A 162 -3.72 -3.38 3.93
N PRO A 163 -4.97 -3.57 4.41
CA PRO A 163 -6.16 -3.42 3.57
C PRO A 163 -6.26 -2.03 2.95
N ALA A 164 -5.88 -0.98 3.69
CA ALA A 164 -5.84 0.38 3.18
C ALA A 164 -4.86 0.53 2.01
N SER A 165 -3.70 -0.12 2.08
CA SER A 165 -2.72 -0.12 0.99
C SER A 165 -3.29 -0.75 -0.28
N PHE A 166 -3.96 -1.88 -0.17
CA PHE A 166 -4.59 -2.53 -1.33
C PHE A 166 -5.78 -1.73 -1.86
N LEU A 167 -6.62 -1.18 -0.98
CA LEU A 167 -7.73 -0.33 -1.40
C LEU A 167 -7.21 0.94 -2.09
N TYR A 168 -6.11 1.52 -1.61
CA TYR A 168 -5.50 2.66 -2.27
C TYR A 168 -4.94 2.31 -3.65
N ILE A 169 -4.22 1.18 -3.81
CA ILE A 169 -3.74 0.70 -5.11
C ILE A 169 -4.93 0.60 -6.09
N TYR A 170 -5.99 -0.09 -5.67
CA TYR A 170 -7.20 -0.23 -6.49
C TYR A 170 -7.81 1.12 -6.87
N SER A 171 -7.97 2.00 -5.89
CA SER A 171 -8.58 3.32 -6.06
C SER A 171 -7.76 4.24 -6.97
N TYR A 172 -6.44 4.21 -6.82
CA TYR A 172 -5.54 4.97 -7.68
C TYR A 172 -5.62 4.51 -9.13
N ILE A 173 -5.56 3.20 -9.38
CA ILE A 173 -5.52 2.65 -10.74
C ILE A 173 -6.88 2.73 -11.43
N LYS A 174 -7.97 2.38 -10.74
CA LYS A 174 -9.33 2.36 -11.33
C LYS A 174 -9.98 3.73 -11.41
N PHE A 175 -9.75 4.61 -10.45
CA PHE A 175 -10.45 5.89 -10.33
C PHE A 175 -9.53 7.10 -10.43
N ASN A 176 -8.22 6.89 -10.64
CA ASN A 176 -7.20 7.96 -10.60
C ASN A 176 -7.29 8.79 -9.30
N MET A 177 -7.54 8.11 -8.18
CA MET A 177 -7.76 8.73 -6.87
C MET A 177 -6.47 9.31 -6.34
N LYS A 178 -6.43 10.62 -6.10
CA LYS A 178 -5.26 11.25 -5.48
C LYS A 178 -5.13 10.82 -4.03
N ILE A 179 -3.88 10.74 -3.54
CA ILE A 179 -3.59 10.30 -2.18
C ILE A 179 -4.28 11.17 -1.12
N ASP A 180 -4.27 12.50 -1.29
CA ASP A 180 -4.87 13.43 -0.34
C ASP A 180 -6.41 13.34 -0.33
N ASP A 181 -7.02 13.06 -1.48
CA ASP A 181 -8.47 12.86 -1.59
C ASP A 181 -8.89 11.55 -0.92
N PHE A 182 -8.10 10.47 -1.13
CA PHE A 182 -8.33 9.18 -0.48
C PHE A 182 -8.25 9.30 1.05
N LEU A 183 -7.20 9.91 1.56
CA LEU A 183 -7.01 10.09 2.99
C LEU A 183 -8.10 10.98 3.59
N SER A 184 -8.48 12.07 2.90
CA SER A 184 -9.56 12.95 3.33
C SER A 184 -10.90 12.25 3.41
N PHE A 185 -11.17 11.33 2.48
CA PHE A 185 -12.40 10.56 2.49
C PHE A 185 -12.54 9.77 3.80
N PHE A 186 -11.49 9.03 4.20
CA PHE A 186 -11.53 8.20 5.40
C PHE A 186 -11.37 9.01 6.70
N GLU A 187 -10.61 10.11 6.68
CA GLU A 187 -10.47 11.01 7.83
C GLU A 187 -11.82 11.58 8.30
N ASN A 188 -12.72 11.82 7.36
CA ASN A 188 -14.05 12.36 7.64
C ASN A 188 -15.09 11.28 8.02
N LYS A 189 -14.70 10.02 8.13
CA LYS A 189 -15.58 8.90 8.50
C LYS A 189 -15.27 8.41 9.93
N THR A 190 -16.19 7.63 10.48
CA THR A 190 -15.97 7.00 11.79
C THR A 190 -14.98 5.85 11.65
N LEU A 191 -14.26 5.54 12.74
CA LEU A 191 -13.36 4.39 12.80
C LEU A 191 -14.10 3.09 12.42
N LYS A 192 -15.32 2.90 12.94
CA LYS A 192 -16.15 1.73 12.62
C LYS A 192 -16.43 1.61 11.13
N PHE A 193 -16.80 2.72 10.46
CA PHE A 193 -17.00 2.74 9.01
C PHE A 193 -15.74 2.35 8.26
N ASN A 194 -14.59 2.90 8.64
CA ASN A 194 -13.33 2.64 7.97
C ASN A 194 -12.92 1.17 8.05
N ILE A 195 -12.96 0.59 9.26
CA ILE A 195 -12.65 -0.83 9.48
C ILE A 195 -13.59 -1.72 8.67
N TYR A 196 -14.89 -1.44 8.74
CA TYR A 196 -15.90 -2.19 8.03
C TYR A 196 -15.70 -2.14 6.51
N THR A 197 -15.45 -0.96 5.95
CA THR A 197 -15.16 -0.78 4.53
C THR A 197 -13.90 -1.55 4.11
N MET A 198 -12.84 -1.52 4.90
CA MET A 198 -11.60 -2.25 4.61
C MET A 198 -11.83 -3.77 4.57
N ASN A 199 -12.56 -4.32 5.53
CA ASN A 199 -12.91 -5.74 5.57
C ASN A 199 -13.78 -6.14 4.39
N LYS A 200 -14.77 -5.33 4.04
CA LYS A 200 -15.62 -5.58 2.87
C LYS A 200 -14.87 -5.49 1.55
N PHE A 201 -13.88 -4.61 1.46
CA PHE A 201 -13.01 -4.55 0.30
C PHE A 201 -12.20 -5.85 0.13
N VAL A 202 -11.67 -6.42 1.21
CA VAL A 202 -11.01 -7.73 1.15
C VAL A 202 -11.96 -8.80 0.63
N LYS A 203 -13.18 -8.88 1.16
CA LYS A 203 -14.22 -9.81 0.66
C LYS A 203 -14.61 -9.56 -0.81
N PHE A 204 -14.62 -8.31 -1.24
CA PHE A 204 -14.83 -7.96 -2.66
C PHE A 204 -13.73 -8.56 -3.55
N LEU A 205 -12.48 -8.59 -3.07
CA LEU A 205 -11.37 -9.19 -3.81
C LEU A 205 -11.44 -10.72 -3.86
N GLU A 206 -12.09 -11.37 -2.88
CA GLU A 206 -12.24 -12.82 -2.82
C GLU A 206 -13.31 -13.37 -3.76
N LYS A 207 -14.24 -12.54 -4.20
CA LYS A 207 -15.29 -12.87 -5.18
C LYS A 207 -14.82 -12.62 -6.61
#